data_d45e26ec3b8c0859f2bcebf8e261ea5b
#
_entry.id   d45e26ec3b8c0859f2bcebf8e261ea5b
#
_cell.length_a   1.000
_cell.length_b   1.000
_cell.length_c   1.000
_cell.angle_alpha   90.00
_cell.angle_beta   90.00
_cell.angle_gamma   90.00
#
_symmetry.space_group_name_H-M   'P 1'
#
loop_
_entity.id
_entity.type
_entity.pdbx_description
1 polymer ?
#
loop_
_entity_poly.entity_id
_entity_poly.type
_entity_poly.pdbx_seq_one_letter_code
_entity_poly.pdbx_strand_id
1 'polypeptide(L)'
;MGILADFRRILLMKYRLYLDGGMAADKNPRRGWIGGLMAFEVMVDPETLREQVKEKYREVAMNPRGSFHFHTGRPLAARLGYDESVIASFPESAVESFAGVANPFSLRSLSEGERVVDLGSGGGFDCFVASMQVGPKGHVVGVDMTREMLLKARGAAAVMGLNHVEFREGLMENLPVGDGWADVVISNGVINLCADKKRIFSEIDRVLRPGGRIQFADIAHGKPVPEEVIRNIDLWTG
;
A
#
# COMPACT_ATOMS: atom_id res chain seq x y z
N MET A 1 -27.34 -10.22 15.27
CA MET A 1 -27.26 -9.65 13.90
C MET A 1 -27.35 -8.15 14.04
N GLY A 2 -26.27 -7.41 14.31
CA GLY A 2 -26.34 -5.99 14.60
C GLY A 2 -25.04 -5.28 14.97
N ILE A 3 -23.88 -5.95 14.95
CA ILE A 3 -22.59 -5.35 15.36
C ILE A 3 -21.65 -5.08 14.17
N LEU A 4 -21.88 -5.69 13.00
CA LEU A 4 -20.99 -5.61 11.83
C LEU A 4 -21.27 -4.42 10.89
N ALA A 5 -22.36 -3.66 11.10
CA ALA A 5 -22.73 -2.59 10.16
C ALA A 5 -22.04 -1.23 10.42
N ASP A 6 -21.40 -1.03 11.57
CA ASP A 6 -20.85 0.27 11.99
C ASP A 6 -19.32 0.42 11.80
N PHE A 7 -18.63 -0.60 11.29
CA PHE A 7 -17.17 -0.64 11.20
C PHE A 7 -16.58 -0.08 9.88
N ARG A 8 -17.41 0.38 8.94
CA ARG A 8 -16.93 0.86 7.64
C ARG A 8 -16.92 2.40 7.56
N ARG A 9 -16.05 3.05 8.31
CA ARG A 9 -15.58 4.39 7.95
C ARG A 9 -14.19 4.29 7.36
N ILE A 10 -14.12 4.21 6.05
CA ILE A 10 -12.88 4.45 5.30
C ILE A 10 -12.53 5.92 5.52
N LEU A 11 -11.52 6.18 6.34
CA LEU A 11 -10.98 7.51 6.53
C LEU A 11 -9.90 7.72 5.45
N LEU A 12 -10.30 8.32 4.33
CA LEU A 12 -9.34 8.88 3.36
C LEU A 12 -8.55 9.98 4.07
N MET A 13 -7.40 9.64 4.63
CA MET A 13 -6.50 10.63 5.20
C MET A 13 -5.77 11.35 4.07
N LYS A 14 -6.26 12.54 3.68
CA LYS A 14 -5.53 13.49 2.85
C LYS A 14 -4.42 14.13 3.70
N TYR A 15 -3.28 13.46 3.85
CA TYR A 15 -2.10 14.07 4.43
C TYR A 15 -1.03 14.30 3.36
N ARG A 16 -0.74 15.56 3.14
CA ARG A 16 0.45 16.01 2.43
C ARG A 16 1.51 16.31 3.48
N LEU A 17 2.39 15.37 3.76
CA LEU A 17 3.62 15.65 4.50
C LEU A 17 4.62 16.31 3.54
N TYR A 18 4.80 17.61 3.66
CA TYR A 18 5.97 18.29 3.13
C TYR A 18 7.08 18.10 4.16
N LEU A 19 8.07 17.34 3.82
CA LEU A 19 9.33 17.30 4.55
C LEU A 19 10.19 18.47 4.05
N ASP A 20 9.79 19.71 4.40
CA ASP A 20 10.71 20.84 4.33
C ASP A 20 11.68 20.68 5.51
N GLY A 21 12.98 20.66 5.19
CA GLY A 21 14.06 20.45 6.14
C GLY A 21 13.98 21.40 7.34
N GLY A 22 13.92 20.82 8.52
CA GLY A 22 13.99 21.49 9.79
C GLY A 22 12.89 21.11 10.76
N MET A 23 13.15 20.12 11.61
CA MET A 23 12.34 19.88 12.80
C MET A 23 12.51 21.06 13.78
N ALA A 24 11.70 22.11 13.61
CA ALA A 24 11.43 23.07 14.68
C ALA A 24 10.33 22.44 15.57
N ALA A 25 10.68 22.05 16.79
CA ALA A 25 9.75 21.57 17.78
C ALA A 25 8.70 22.65 18.08
N ASP A 26 7.47 22.47 17.58
CA ASP A 26 6.34 23.30 17.96
C ASP A 26 5.98 23.01 19.42
N LYS A 27 6.17 24.02 20.28
CA LYS A 27 5.93 23.96 21.73
C LYS A 27 4.46 24.09 22.11
N ASN A 28 3.52 23.81 21.21
CA ASN A 28 2.09 23.92 21.51
C ASN A 28 1.48 22.54 21.91
N PRO A 29 1.14 22.31 23.19
CA PRO A 29 0.65 21.01 23.67
C PRO A 29 -0.76 20.64 23.18
N ARG A 30 -1.40 21.45 22.36
CA ARG A 30 -2.77 21.19 21.83
C ARG A 30 -2.80 20.67 20.39
N ARG A 31 -1.67 20.39 19.75
CA ARG A 31 -1.58 19.74 18.43
C ARG A 31 -0.96 18.34 18.49
N GLY A 32 -1.30 17.57 19.51
CA GLY A 32 -0.80 16.22 19.74
C GLY A 32 -1.46 15.15 18.87
N TRP A 33 -1.45 15.30 17.53
CA TRP A 33 -1.99 14.27 16.63
C TRP A 33 -0.93 13.25 16.16
N ILE A 34 0.33 13.49 16.44
CA ILE A 34 1.41 12.51 16.19
C ILE A 34 1.51 11.49 17.34
N GLY A 35 0.99 11.82 18.53
CA GLY A 35 1.04 10.92 19.70
C GLY A 35 0.00 9.79 19.70
N GLY A 36 -1.06 9.87 18.93
CA GLY A 36 -2.14 8.87 18.89
C GLY A 36 -1.87 7.63 18.05
N LEU A 37 -0.83 7.64 17.22
CA LEU A 37 -0.40 6.47 16.42
C LEU A 37 0.57 5.55 17.18
N MET A 38 0.90 5.84 18.44
CA MET A 38 2.11 5.33 19.07
C MET A 38 1.92 4.42 20.29
N ALA A 39 0.76 3.91 20.56
CA ALA A 39 0.60 3.05 21.74
C ALA A 39 -0.32 1.86 21.53
N PHE A 40 -0.15 1.13 20.45
CA PHE A 40 -0.54 -0.26 20.47
C PHE A 40 0.73 -1.08 20.61
N GLU A 41 1.04 -1.54 21.83
CA GLU A 41 1.81 -2.75 21.98
C GLU A 41 1.10 -3.80 21.13
N VAL A 42 1.77 -4.24 20.07
CA VAL A 42 1.20 -5.25 19.18
C VAL A 42 1.14 -6.53 19.99
N MET A 43 -0.06 -6.90 20.42
CA MET A 43 -0.31 -8.10 21.23
C MET A 43 -0.19 -9.40 20.40
N VAL A 44 0.18 -9.26 19.12
CA VAL A 44 0.46 -10.36 18.21
C VAL A 44 1.95 -10.31 17.90
N ASP A 45 2.63 -11.44 17.97
CA ASP A 45 4.02 -11.55 17.56
C ASP A 45 4.19 -11.06 16.10
N PRO A 46 5.06 -10.07 15.86
CA PRO A 46 5.20 -9.46 14.52
C PRO A 46 5.55 -10.45 13.43
N GLU A 47 6.30 -11.48 13.73
CA GLU A 47 6.71 -12.50 12.76
C GLU A 47 5.53 -13.42 12.42
N THR A 48 4.78 -13.85 13.44
CA THR A 48 3.54 -14.62 13.27
C THR A 48 2.52 -13.84 12.42
N LEU A 49 2.31 -12.55 12.70
CA LEU A 49 1.42 -11.71 11.91
C LEU A 49 1.88 -11.64 10.45
N ARG A 50 3.17 -11.42 10.22
CA ARG A 50 3.76 -11.34 8.88
C ARG A 50 3.53 -12.62 8.08
N GLU A 51 3.80 -13.78 8.67
CA GLU A 51 3.60 -15.07 8.01
C GLU A 51 2.11 -15.32 7.68
N GLN A 52 1.20 -14.98 8.59
CA GLN A 52 -0.23 -15.12 8.34
C GLN A 52 -0.72 -14.20 7.21
N VAL A 53 -0.28 -12.94 7.18
CA VAL A 53 -0.57 -12.00 6.09
C VAL A 53 0.00 -12.53 4.78
N LYS A 54 1.25 -12.98 4.77
CA LYS A 54 1.91 -13.55 3.59
C LYS A 54 1.16 -14.75 3.03
N GLU A 55 0.74 -15.69 3.88
CA GLU A 55 -0.03 -16.85 3.44
C GLU A 55 -1.40 -16.45 2.87
N LYS A 56 -2.08 -15.47 3.47
CA LYS A 56 -3.35 -14.95 2.96
C LYS A 56 -3.19 -14.37 1.55
N TYR A 57 -2.18 -13.54 1.32
CA TYR A 57 -1.95 -12.94 -0.01
C TYR A 57 -1.36 -13.94 -1.02
N ARG A 58 -0.67 -14.99 -0.56
CA ARG A 58 -0.32 -16.13 -1.39
C ARG A 58 -1.58 -16.85 -1.91
N GLU A 59 -2.56 -17.08 -1.03
CA GLU A 59 -3.87 -17.65 -1.43
C GLU A 59 -4.54 -16.77 -2.49
N VAL A 60 -4.58 -15.44 -2.30
CA VAL A 60 -5.12 -14.49 -3.28
C VAL A 60 -4.38 -14.57 -4.62
N ALA A 61 -3.05 -14.71 -4.60
CA ALA A 61 -2.25 -14.83 -5.82
C ALA A 61 -2.58 -16.11 -6.58
N MET A 62 -2.72 -17.22 -5.88
CA MET A 62 -2.95 -18.56 -6.48
C MET A 62 -4.40 -18.79 -6.89
N ASN A 63 -5.36 -18.18 -6.17
CA ASN A 63 -6.78 -18.32 -6.43
C ASN A 63 -7.51 -16.98 -6.32
N PRO A 64 -7.30 -16.02 -7.26
CA PRO A 64 -7.85 -14.67 -7.17
C PRO A 64 -9.38 -14.61 -7.19
N ARG A 65 -10.04 -15.69 -7.63
CA ARG A 65 -11.50 -15.85 -7.63
C ARG A 65 -12.02 -16.61 -6.42
N GLY A 66 -11.18 -16.86 -5.44
CA GLY A 66 -11.54 -17.48 -4.17
C GLY A 66 -12.57 -16.66 -3.39
N SER A 67 -13.17 -17.27 -2.39
CA SER A 67 -14.08 -16.58 -1.48
C SER A 67 -13.27 -15.91 -0.37
N PHE A 68 -13.02 -14.63 -0.53
CA PHE A 68 -12.36 -13.79 0.47
C PHE A 68 -13.41 -12.89 1.17
N HIS A 69 -13.12 -12.43 2.37
CA HIS A 69 -13.97 -11.48 3.09
C HIS A 69 -13.78 -10.03 2.59
N PHE A 70 -12.91 -9.82 1.61
CA PHE A 70 -12.71 -8.57 0.88
C PHE A 70 -12.90 -8.76 -0.63
N HIS A 71 -13.12 -7.67 -1.31
CA HIS A 71 -13.29 -7.68 -2.76
C HIS A 71 -11.95 -7.64 -3.47
N THR A 72 -11.88 -8.21 -4.67
CA THR A 72 -10.68 -8.21 -5.53
C THR A 72 -11.00 -7.84 -6.97
N GLY A 73 -9.97 -7.53 -7.73
CA GLY A 73 -10.01 -7.44 -9.19
C GLY A 73 -10.70 -6.21 -9.77
N ARG A 74 -11.09 -6.32 -11.04
CA ARG A 74 -11.68 -5.21 -11.82
C ARG A 74 -12.90 -4.57 -11.16
N PRO A 75 -13.86 -5.33 -10.59
CA PRO A 75 -15.02 -4.72 -9.94
C PRO A 75 -14.62 -3.84 -8.75
N LEU A 76 -13.60 -4.24 -8.01
CA LEU A 76 -13.07 -3.42 -6.91
C LEU A 76 -12.40 -2.16 -7.45
N ALA A 77 -11.51 -2.26 -8.44
CA ALA A 77 -10.82 -1.12 -9.03
C ALA A 77 -11.82 -0.06 -9.54
N ALA A 78 -12.86 -0.48 -10.26
CA ALA A 78 -13.93 0.42 -10.72
C ALA A 78 -14.65 1.10 -9.55
N ARG A 79 -14.99 0.37 -8.48
CA ARG A 79 -15.63 0.93 -7.27
C ARG A 79 -14.75 1.93 -6.52
N LEU A 80 -13.44 1.78 -6.59
CA LEU A 80 -12.46 2.69 -5.98
C LEU A 80 -12.13 3.89 -6.85
N GLY A 81 -12.78 4.02 -8.03
CA GLY A 81 -12.66 5.19 -8.91
C GLY A 81 -11.38 5.22 -9.74
N TYR A 82 -10.81 4.07 -10.06
CA TYR A 82 -9.81 4.00 -11.12
C TYR A 82 -10.49 4.16 -12.47
N ASP A 83 -9.79 4.76 -13.44
CA ASP A 83 -10.31 4.99 -14.78
C ASP A 83 -10.62 3.65 -15.47
N GLU A 84 -11.86 3.47 -15.90
CA GLU A 84 -12.32 2.23 -16.53
C GLU A 84 -11.58 1.92 -17.82
N SER A 85 -11.17 2.93 -18.58
CA SER A 85 -10.41 2.76 -19.81
C SER A 85 -9.00 2.24 -19.54
N VAL A 86 -8.38 2.71 -18.43
CA VAL A 86 -7.10 2.21 -17.95
C VAL A 86 -7.23 0.77 -17.48
N ILE A 87 -8.22 0.48 -16.63
CA ILE A 87 -8.48 -0.89 -16.15
C ILE A 87 -8.72 -1.85 -17.32
N ALA A 88 -9.49 -1.43 -18.32
CA ALA A 88 -9.82 -2.24 -19.50
C ALA A 88 -8.59 -2.54 -20.38
N SER A 89 -7.58 -1.68 -20.39
CA SER A 89 -6.34 -1.85 -21.16
C SER A 89 -5.40 -2.91 -20.56
N PHE A 90 -5.58 -3.26 -19.28
CA PHE A 90 -4.70 -4.23 -18.60
C PHE A 90 -5.15 -5.68 -18.84
N PRO A 91 -4.21 -6.63 -18.97
CA PRO A 91 -4.55 -8.05 -18.99
C PRO A 91 -5.17 -8.47 -17.64
N GLU A 92 -5.97 -9.53 -17.64
CA GLU A 92 -6.65 -10.00 -16.42
C GLU A 92 -5.66 -10.30 -15.30
N SER A 93 -4.51 -10.92 -15.64
CA SER A 93 -3.43 -11.24 -14.68
C SER A 93 -2.86 -10.04 -13.94
N ALA A 94 -2.98 -8.83 -14.51
CA ALA A 94 -2.53 -7.59 -13.87
C ALA A 94 -3.55 -7.02 -12.86
N VAL A 95 -4.81 -7.44 -12.94
CA VAL A 95 -5.91 -6.84 -12.16
C VAL A 95 -6.56 -7.82 -11.19
N GLU A 96 -6.66 -9.09 -11.53
CA GLU A 96 -7.48 -10.08 -10.82
C GLU A 96 -7.17 -10.23 -9.32
N SER A 97 -5.91 -9.99 -8.92
CA SER A 97 -5.45 -10.07 -7.51
C SER A 97 -5.41 -8.71 -6.81
N PHE A 98 -5.91 -7.64 -7.43
CA PHE A 98 -5.95 -6.31 -6.81
C PHE A 98 -6.92 -6.31 -5.62
N ALA A 99 -6.45 -5.85 -4.45
CA ALA A 99 -7.17 -5.84 -3.19
C ALA A 99 -6.95 -4.53 -2.39
N GLY A 100 -6.82 -3.40 -3.09
CA GLY A 100 -6.63 -2.09 -2.47
C GLY A 100 -7.87 -1.58 -1.73
N VAL A 101 -7.70 -0.53 -0.94
CA VAL A 101 -8.77 0.09 -0.15
C VAL A 101 -9.25 1.43 -0.71
N ALA A 102 -8.45 2.07 -1.58
CA ALA A 102 -8.81 3.28 -2.30
C ALA A 102 -7.94 3.46 -3.57
N ASN A 103 -8.04 4.63 -4.20
CA ASN A 103 -7.19 5.03 -5.32
C ASN A 103 -6.19 6.11 -4.86
N PRO A 104 -4.90 5.78 -4.63
CA PRO A 104 -3.89 6.74 -4.18
C PRO A 104 -3.68 7.89 -5.17
N PHE A 105 -3.92 7.66 -6.46
CA PHE A 105 -3.75 8.66 -7.51
C PHE A 105 -4.84 9.74 -7.49
N SER A 106 -5.96 9.50 -6.80
CA SER A 106 -6.99 10.53 -6.56
C SER A 106 -6.51 11.67 -5.66
N LEU A 107 -5.44 11.46 -4.88
CA LEU A 107 -4.82 12.48 -4.05
C LEU A 107 -4.05 13.49 -4.89
N ARG A 108 -3.29 12.98 -5.87
CA ARG A 108 -2.54 13.74 -6.85
C ARG A 108 -2.07 12.81 -7.96
N SER A 109 -2.20 13.23 -9.22
CA SER A 109 -1.59 12.52 -10.35
C SER A 109 -0.06 12.53 -10.25
N LEU A 110 0.57 11.50 -10.77
CA LEU A 110 2.01 11.46 -10.94
C LEU A 110 2.43 12.34 -12.15
N SER A 111 3.68 12.75 -12.15
CA SER A 111 4.25 13.53 -13.26
C SER A 111 5.12 12.64 -14.13
N GLU A 112 5.20 12.95 -15.43
CA GLU A 112 6.13 12.27 -16.34
C GLU A 112 7.56 12.29 -15.80
N GLY A 113 8.24 11.16 -15.83
CA GLY A 113 9.63 11.02 -15.40
C GLY A 113 9.82 10.79 -13.90
N GLU A 114 8.76 10.81 -13.06
CA GLU A 114 8.90 10.53 -11.63
C GLU A 114 9.34 9.08 -11.38
N ARG A 115 10.15 8.90 -10.33
CA ARG A 115 10.54 7.60 -9.78
C ARG A 115 9.62 7.26 -8.62
N VAL A 116 8.93 6.14 -8.72
CA VAL A 116 7.88 5.73 -7.80
C VAL A 116 8.26 4.44 -7.09
N VAL A 117 8.03 4.37 -5.79
CA VAL A 117 8.07 3.11 -5.02
C VAL A 117 6.66 2.79 -4.55
N ASP A 118 6.21 1.56 -4.79
CA ASP A 118 4.93 1.03 -4.35
C ASP A 118 5.15 0.02 -3.22
N LEU A 119 4.62 0.31 -2.04
CA LEU A 119 4.75 -0.52 -0.85
C LEU A 119 3.63 -1.56 -0.81
N GLY A 120 4.00 -2.85 -0.73
CA GLY A 120 3.05 -3.95 -0.79
C GLY A 120 2.37 -4.02 -2.14
N SER A 121 3.16 -3.99 -3.21
CA SER A 121 2.68 -3.86 -4.61
C SER A 121 1.78 -5.02 -5.07
N GLY A 122 1.74 -6.14 -4.35
CA GLY A 122 0.95 -7.30 -4.70
C GLY A 122 1.18 -7.76 -6.15
N GLY A 123 0.11 -8.00 -6.89
CA GLY A 123 0.14 -8.34 -8.31
C GLY A 123 0.52 -7.20 -9.27
N GLY A 124 0.89 -6.02 -8.74
CA GLY A 124 1.46 -4.91 -9.51
C GLY A 124 0.44 -3.91 -10.06
N PHE A 125 -0.84 -4.00 -9.74
CA PHE A 125 -1.87 -3.16 -10.33
C PHE A 125 -1.56 -1.65 -10.21
N ASP A 126 -1.28 -1.16 -8.99
CA ASP A 126 -0.95 0.26 -8.77
C ASP A 126 0.38 0.65 -9.44
N CYS A 127 1.36 -0.26 -9.51
CA CYS A 127 2.58 -0.05 -10.29
C CYS A 127 2.29 0.16 -11.79
N PHE A 128 1.34 -0.58 -12.36
CA PHE A 128 0.98 -0.42 -13.78
C PHE A 128 0.24 0.90 -14.02
N VAL A 129 -0.66 1.29 -13.13
CA VAL A 129 -1.30 2.62 -13.19
C VAL A 129 -0.26 3.73 -13.06
N ALA A 130 0.68 3.59 -12.12
CA ALA A 130 1.79 4.53 -11.96
C ALA A 130 2.64 4.62 -13.23
N SER A 131 2.97 3.49 -13.85
CA SER A 131 3.82 3.43 -15.04
C SER A 131 3.22 4.19 -16.23
N MET A 132 1.90 4.14 -16.38
CA MET A 132 1.21 4.91 -17.42
C MET A 132 1.30 6.42 -17.19
N GLN A 133 1.28 6.86 -15.94
CA GLN A 133 1.37 8.28 -15.60
C GLN A 133 2.79 8.82 -15.71
N VAL A 134 3.79 8.05 -15.23
CA VAL A 134 5.19 8.52 -15.26
C VAL A 134 5.85 8.35 -16.63
N GLY A 135 5.27 7.52 -17.49
CA GLY A 135 5.76 7.26 -18.84
C GLY A 135 7.14 6.60 -18.89
N PRO A 136 7.69 6.40 -20.11
CA PRO A 136 8.93 5.62 -20.31
C PRO A 136 10.20 6.29 -19.76
N LYS A 137 10.13 7.56 -19.38
CA LYS A 137 11.24 8.29 -18.72
C LYS A 137 11.21 8.16 -17.21
N GLY A 138 10.06 7.75 -16.64
CA GLY A 138 9.91 7.45 -15.22
C GLY A 138 10.39 6.05 -14.88
N HIS A 139 10.32 5.69 -13.61
CA HIS A 139 10.65 4.36 -13.15
C HIS A 139 9.76 3.98 -11.98
N VAL A 140 9.24 2.75 -11.98
CA VAL A 140 8.38 2.25 -10.90
C VAL A 140 9.01 1.00 -10.29
N VAL A 141 9.16 1.00 -8.96
CA VAL A 141 9.63 -0.15 -8.19
C VAL A 141 8.50 -0.60 -7.26
N GLY A 142 7.93 -1.77 -7.53
CA GLY A 142 7.02 -2.44 -6.62
C GLY A 142 7.79 -3.32 -5.64
N VAL A 143 7.47 -3.21 -4.35
CA VAL A 143 8.06 -4.04 -3.29
C VAL A 143 6.96 -4.86 -2.63
N ASP A 144 7.14 -6.18 -2.57
CA ASP A 144 6.22 -7.10 -1.88
C ASP A 144 7.00 -8.24 -1.21
N MET A 145 6.46 -8.79 -0.14
CA MET A 145 7.04 -9.93 0.56
C MET A 145 6.58 -11.28 0.00
N THR A 146 5.51 -11.29 -0.81
CA THR A 146 4.86 -12.49 -1.33
C THR A 146 5.40 -12.82 -2.71
N ARG A 147 6.19 -13.89 -2.79
CA ARG A 147 6.85 -14.30 -4.04
C ARG A 147 5.86 -14.58 -5.17
N GLU A 148 4.72 -15.19 -4.85
CA GLU A 148 3.67 -15.54 -5.82
C GLU A 148 3.04 -14.28 -6.43
N MET A 149 2.85 -13.23 -5.62
CA MET A 149 2.40 -11.93 -6.11
C MET A 149 3.43 -11.31 -7.08
N LEU A 150 4.70 -11.32 -6.70
CA LEU A 150 5.78 -10.79 -7.54
C LEU A 150 5.93 -11.56 -8.86
N LEU A 151 5.71 -12.87 -8.87
CA LEU A 151 5.72 -13.66 -10.10
C LEU A 151 4.58 -13.24 -11.04
N LYS A 152 3.37 -13.02 -10.52
CA LYS A 152 2.24 -12.47 -11.30
C LYS A 152 2.59 -11.08 -11.85
N ALA A 153 3.07 -10.19 -11.00
CA ALA A 153 3.41 -8.83 -11.36
C ALA A 153 4.46 -8.77 -12.49
N ARG A 154 5.54 -9.55 -12.36
CA ARG A 154 6.58 -9.66 -13.39
C ARG A 154 6.04 -10.23 -14.69
N GLY A 155 5.19 -11.27 -14.62
CA GLY A 155 4.54 -11.84 -15.80
C GLY A 155 3.64 -10.84 -16.51
N ALA A 156 2.83 -10.08 -15.77
CA ALA A 156 1.97 -9.05 -16.34
C ALA A 156 2.79 -7.90 -16.95
N ALA A 157 3.83 -7.42 -16.27
CA ALA A 157 4.74 -6.39 -16.80
C ALA A 157 5.38 -6.81 -18.12
N ALA A 158 5.83 -8.06 -18.21
CA ALA A 158 6.41 -8.61 -19.45
C ALA A 158 5.40 -8.65 -20.60
N VAL A 159 4.16 -9.08 -20.34
CA VAL A 159 3.06 -9.08 -21.32
C VAL A 159 2.74 -7.67 -21.80
N MET A 160 2.79 -6.68 -20.90
CA MET A 160 2.52 -5.28 -21.21
C MET A 160 3.72 -4.54 -21.79
N GLY A 161 4.91 -5.16 -21.87
CA GLY A 161 6.14 -4.53 -22.38
C GLY A 161 6.68 -3.39 -21.52
N LEU A 162 6.42 -3.39 -20.21
CA LEU A 162 6.77 -2.32 -19.28
C LEU A 162 8.21 -2.48 -18.77
N ASN A 163 9.20 -2.01 -19.54
CA ASN A 163 10.62 -2.14 -19.22
C ASN A 163 11.11 -1.19 -18.10
N HIS A 164 10.28 -0.22 -17.70
CA HIS A 164 10.57 0.77 -16.65
C HIS A 164 9.83 0.45 -15.33
N VAL A 165 9.27 -0.77 -15.23
CA VAL A 165 8.64 -1.28 -14.01
C VAL A 165 9.43 -2.47 -13.50
N GLU A 166 9.85 -2.42 -12.25
CA GLU A 166 10.63 -3.46 -11.58
C GLU A 166 9.90 -3.94 -10.32
N PHE A 167 9.99 -5.25 -10.02
CA PHE A 167 9.41 -5.84 -8.82
C PHE A 167 10.48 -6.51 -7.98
N ARG A 168 10.59 -6.09 -6.71
CA ARG A 168 11.60 -6.56 -5.75
C ARG A 168 10.93 -7.26 -4.57
N GLU A 169 11.49 -8.41 -4.18
CA GLU A 169 11.10 -9.07 -2.94
C GLU A 169 11.73 -8.31 -1.77
N GLY A 170 10.91 -7.94 -0.77
CA GLY A 170 11.36 -7.19 0.38
C GLY A 170 10.26 -6.91 1.38
N LEU A 171 10.65 -6.42 2.55
CA LEU A 171 9.77 -5.97 3.61
C LEU A 171 9.67 -4.44 3.59
N MET A 172 8.50 -3.92 3.95
CA MET A 172 8.28 -2.47 4.08
C MET A 172 9.18 -1.84 5.14
N GLU A 173 9.56 -2.62 6.15
CA GLU A 173 10.46 -2.21 7.25
C GLU A 173 11.94 -2.18 6.85
N ASN A 174 12.27 -2.68 5.65
CA ASN A 174 13.63 -2.69 5.09
C ASN A 174 13.55 -2.73 3.56
N LEU A 175 13.29 -1.58 2.96
CA LEU A 175 13.05 -1.48 1.53
C LEU A 175 14.33 -1.72 0.71
N PRO A 176 14.29 -2.61 -0.30
CA PRO A 176 15.41 -2.85 -1.20
C PRO A 176 15.56 -1.73 -2.24
N VAL A 177 15.56 -0.48 -1.77
CA VAL A 177 15.64 0.76 -2.57
C VAL A 177 16.67 1.68 -1.92
N GLY A 178 17.47 2.35 -2.73
CA GLY A 178 18.52 3.27 -2.25
C GLY A 178 17.96 4.54 -1.59
N ASP A 179 18.77 5.17 -0.74
CA ASP A 179 18.43 6.42 -0.06
C ASP A 179 18.17 7.54 -1.08
N GLY A 180 17.12 8.32 -0.85
CA GLY A 180 16.78 9.47 -1.70
C GLY A 180 16.47 9.12 -3.17
N TRP A 181 16.14 7.86 -3.46
CA TRP A 181 15.89 7.42 -4.82
C TRP A 181 14.51 7.86 -5.34
N ALA A 182 13.48 7.83 -4.51
CA ALA A 182 12.09 8.01 -4.93
C ALA A 182 11.66 9.47 -4.94
N ASP A 183 10.92 9.86 -5.97
CA ASP A 183 10.15 11.11 -6.01
C ASP A 183 8.84 10.94 -5.26
N VAL A 184 8.25 9.76 -5.36
CA VAL A 184 6.95 9.41 -4.77
C VAL A 184 7.00 8.01 -4.18
N VAL A 185 6.45 7.85 -2.99
CA VAL A 185 6.08 6.56 -2.43
C VAL A 185 4.57 6.44 -2.46
N ILE A 186 4.04 5.35 -3.00
CA ILE A 186 2.61 5.01 -2.94
C ILE A 186 2.38 3.79 -2.07
N SER A 187 1.17 3.67 -1.50
CA SER A 187 0.76 2.51 -0.72
C SER A 187 -0.77 2.41 -0.67
N ASN A 188 -1.31 1.19 -0.71
CA ASN A 188 -2.74 0.97 -0.79
C ASN A 188 -3.21 -0.21 0.08
N GLY A 189 -3.56 0.08 1.34
CA GLY A 189 -4.14 -0.89 2.26
C GLY A 189 -3.16 -1.91 2.83
N VAL A 190 -1.89 -1.52 3.05
CA VAL A 190 -0.85 -2.46 3.52
C VAL A 190 -0.11 -2.03 4.77
N ILE A 191 -0.03 -0.73 5.08
CA ILE A 191 0.68 -0.23 6.26
C ILE A 191 -0.03 -0.69 7.55
N ASN A 192 -1.37 -0.78 7.54
CA ASN A 192 -2.13 -1.32 8.66
C ASN A 192 -1.74 -2.76 9.02
N LEU A 193 -1.31 -3.56 8.05
CA LEU A 193 -0.95 -4.96 8.22
C LEU A 193 0.42 -5.18 8.90
N CYS A 194 1.19 -4.13 9.09
CA CYS A 194 2.50 -4.20 9.72
C CYS A 194 2.45 -3.83 11.20
N ALA A 195 3.24 -4.53 12.01
CA ALA A 195 3.37 -4.28 13.44
C ALA A 195 4.17 -3.00 13.74
N ASP A 196 5.29 -2.78 13.05
CA ASP A 196 6.20 -1.64 13.29
C ASP A 196 6.02 -0.52 12.25
N LYS A 197 4.95 0.26 12.42
CA LYS A 197 4.67 1.41 11.56
C LYS A 197 5.76 2.49 11.59
N LYS A 198 6.43 2.64 12.73
CA LYS A 198 7.55 3.58 12.88
C LYS A 198 8.67 3.25 11.93
N ARG A 199 9.03 1.97 11.85
CA ARG A 199 10.08 1.49 10.97
C ARG A 199 9.72 1.72 9.50
N ILE A 200 8.45 1.46 9.12
CA ILE A 200 7.98 1.73 7.76
C ILE A 200 8.13 3.21 7.40
N PHE A 201 7.65 4.13 8.24
CA PHE A 201 7.77 5.56 7.95
C PHE A 201 9.23 6.04 7.94
N SER A 202 10.13 5.42 8.71
CA SER A 202 11.57 5.69 8.63
C SER A 202 12.16 5.22 7.29
N GLU A 203 11.73 4.09 6.76
CA GLU A 203 12.15 3.59 5.45
C GLU A 203 11.58 4.44 4.30
N ILE A 204 10.33 4.89 4.42
CA ILE A 204 9.72 5.82 3.47
C ILE A 204 10.53 7.12 3.42
N ASP A 205 10.87 7.70 4.57
CA ASP A 205 11.69 8.92 4.65
C ASP A 205 13.09 8.69 4.05
N ARG A 206 13.72 7.55 4.34
CA ARG A 206 15.03 7.19 3.79
C ARG A 206 15.04 7.11 2.27
N VAL A 207 14.02 6.47 1.67
CA VAL A 207 13.98 6.26 0.21
C VAL A 207 13.50 7.49 -0.56
N LEU A 208 12.73 8.38 0.07
CA LEU A 208 12.30 9.63 -0.54
C LEU A 208 13.46 10.61 -0.67
N ARG A 209 13.59 11.21 -1.86
CA ARG A 209 14.50 12.36 -2.02
C ARG A 209 13.97 13.59 -1.26
N PRO A 210 14.82 14.58 -0.96
CA PRO A 210 14.36 15.87 -0.45
C PRO A 210 13.27 16.47 -1.35
N GLY A 211 12.13 16.84 -0.76
CA GLY A 211 10.94 17.32 -1.48
C GLY A 211 10.11 16.24 -2.17
N GLY A 212 10.43 14.96 -1.98
CA GLY A 212 9.59 13.84 -2.37
C GLY A 212 8.29 13.79 -1.56
N ARG A 213 7.36 12.91 -1.94
CA ARG A 213 6.05 12.81 -1.28
C ARG A 213 5.59 11.38 -1.12
N ILE A 214 4.72 11.16 -0.13
CA ILE A 214 3.95 9.92 0.01
C ILE A 214 2.50 10.16 -0.41
N GLN A 215 1.91 9.19 -1.12
CA GLN A 215 0.48 9.12 -1.43
C GLN A 215 -0.02 7.74 -1.00
N PHE A 216 -0.77 7.66 0.08
CA PHE A 216 -1.24 6.37 0.57
C PHE A 216 -2.71 6.40 0.98
N ALA A 217 -3.33 5.25 0.90
CA ALA A 217 -4.65 4.97 1.44
C ALA A 217 -4.55 3.75 2.35
N ASP A 218 -5.18 3.82 3.51
CA ASP A 218 -5.12 2.74 4.48
C ASP A 218 -6.35 2.69 5.39
N ILE A 219 -6.51 1.58 6.11
CA ILE A 219 -7.58 1.39 7.08
C ILE A 219 -7.12 1.93 8.42
N ALA A 220 -7.91 2.82 9.01
CA ALA A 220 -7.65 3.36 10.34
C ALA A 220 -8.87 3.20 11.26
N HIS A 221 -8.61 2.86 12.51
CA HIS A 221 -9.64 2.75 13.53
C HIS A 221 -9.80 4.08 14.29
N GLY A 222 -11.03 4.58 14.36
CA GLY A 222 -11.36 5.80 15.11
C GLY A 222 -11.52 5.59 16.63
N LYS A 223 -11.48 4.34 17.11
CA LYS A 223 -11.60 3.93 18.52
C LYS A 223 -10.65 2.77 18.83
N PRO A 224 -10.28 2.56 20.10
CA PRO A 224 -9.53 1.38 20.50
C PRO A 224 -10.21 0.08 20.03
N VAL A 225 -9.43 -0.83 19.52
CA VAL A 225 -9.90 -2.14 19.04
C VAL A 225 -9.77 -3.14 20.20
N PRO A 226 -10.80 -3.97 20.50
CA PRO A 226 -10.70 -5.02 21.51
C PRO A 226 -9.59 -6.02 21.19
N GLU A 227 -8.95 -6.55 22.25
CA GLU A 227 -7.83 -7.52 22.12
C GLU A 227 -8.16 -8.74 21.26
N GLU A 228 -9.35 -9.28 21.42
CA GLU A 228 -9.84 -10.43 20.66
C GLU A 228 -9.91 -10.16 19.16
N VAL A 229 -10.21 -8.91 18.77
CA VAL A 229 -10.23 -8.46 17.38
C VAL A 229 -8.82 -8.29 16.84
N ILE A 230 -7.89 -7.78 17.65
CA ILE A 230 -6.48 -7.62 17.29
C ILE A 230 -5.82 -8.98 16.99
N ARG A 231 -6.25 -10.05 17.65
CA ARG A 231 -5.71 -11.41 17.45
C ARG A 231 -6.31 -12.16 16.26
N ASN A 232 -7.31 -11.61 15.61
CA ASN A 232 -7.98 -12.25 14.49
C ASN A 232 -7.45 -11.74 13.15
N ILE A 233 -6.68 -12.57 12.44
CA ILE A 233 -6.06 -12.22 11.16
C ILE A 233 -7.09 -11.81 10.08
N ASP A 234 -8.26 -12.42 10.05
CA ASP A 234 -9.29 -12.09 9.06
C ASP A 234 -9.85 -10.68 9.27
N LEU A 235 -9.76 -10.14 10.50
CA LEU A 235 -10.10 -8.75 10.79
C LEU A 235 -8.95 -7.78 10.51
N TRP A 236 -7.71 -8.27 10.41
CA TRP A 236 -6.56 -7.47 9.98
C TRP A 236 -6.54 -7.27 8.46
N THR A 237 -6.95 -8.29 7.72
CA THR A 237 -6.84 -8.32 6.25
C THR A 237 -8.14 -7.92 5.53
N GLY A 238 -9.22 -7.59 6.29
CA GLY A 238 -10.57 -7.33 5.74
C GLY A 238 -11.13 -5.92 5.91
#